data_1f9f44dc3e446345cd78ab082d9b5f7b
#
_entry.id   1f9f44dc3e446345cd78ab082d9b5f7b
#
_cell.length_a   1.000
_cell.length_b   1.000
_cell.length_c   1.000
_cell.angle_alpha   90.00
_cell.angle_beta   90.00
_cell.angle_gamma   90.00
#
_symmetry.space_group_name_H-M   'P 1'
#
loop_
_entity.id
_entity.type
_entity.pdbx_description
1 polymer ?
#
loop_
_entity_poly.entity_id
_entity_poly.type
_entity_poly.pdbx_seq_one_letter_code
_entity_poly.pdbx_strand_id
1 'polypeptide(L)' 'MEKITVLLVEDEQTLAMIIKDTLEGQNFIIHTAADGEEGLRKFFDLRPDVLVADVMM' A
#
# COMPACT_ATOMS: atom_id res chain seq x y z
N MET A 1 4.83 -1.26 20.45
CA MET A 1 3.87 -0.38 19.78
C MET A 1 3.37 -1.04 18.51
N GLU A 2 2.08 -1.05 18.30
CA GLU A 2 1.51 -1.69 17.13
C GLU A 2 1.79 -0.88 15.88
N LYS A 3 2.08 -1.60 14.79
CA LYS A 3 2.28 -0.95 13.50
C LYS A 3 0.95 -0.86 12.76
N ILE A 4 0.83 0.19 11.96
CA ILE A 4 -0.35 0.39 11.10
C ILE A 4 -0.10 -0.27 9.77
N THR A 5 -1.01 -1.12 9.34
CA THR A 5 -0.91 -1.81 8.06
C THR A 5 -1.54 -0.95 6.97
N VAL A 6 -0.77 -0.66 5.92
CA VAL A 6 -1.19 0.19 4.80
C VAL A 6 -1.12 -0.62 3.52
N LEU A 7 -2.17 -0.55 2.71
CA LEU A 7 -2.15 -1.09 1.36
C LEU A 7 -2.08 0.08 0.38
N LEU A 8 -1.01 0.11 -0.41
CA LEU A 8 -0.78 1.15 -1.41
C LEU A 8 -1.03 0.56 -2.80
N VAL A 9 -2.01 1.12 -3.51
CA VAL A 9 -2.30 0.73 -4.88
C VAL A 9 -1.72 1.78 -5.82
N GLU A 10 -0.66 1.42 -6.53
CA GLU A 10 0.07 2.33 -7.41
C GLU A 10 0.64 1.52 -8.57
N ASP A 11 0.33 1.93 -9.81
CA ASP A 11 0.78 1.23 -10.99
C ASP A 11 2.24 1.52 -11.36
N GLU A 12 2.79 2.62 -10.92
CA GLU A 12 4.20 2.95 -11.14
C GLU A 12 5.04 2.38 -10.02
N GLN A 13 5.81 1.33 -10.33
CA GLN A 13 6.56 0.61 -9.30
C GLN A 13 7.62 1.46 -8.62
N THR A 14 8.29 2.34 -9.37
CA THR A 14 9.30 3.22 -8.78
C THR A 14 8.69 4.13 -7.72
N LEU A 15 7.55 4.72 -8.03
CA LEU A 15 6.85 5.59 -7.09
C LEU A 15 6.36 4.80 -5.88
N ALA A 16 5.83 3.60 -6.11
CA ALA A 16 5.39 2.75 -5.01
C ALA A 16 6.53 2.42 -4.06
N MET A 17 7.73 2.13 -4.59
CA MET A 17 8.89 1.84 -3.76
C MET A 17 9.33 3.04 -2.94
N ILE A 18 9.30 4.23 -3.53
CA ILE A 18 9.68 5.45 -2.82
C ILE A 18 8.73 5.71 -1.66
N ILE A 19 7.42 5.58 -1.91
CA ILE A 19 6.42 5.78 -0.88
C ILE A 19 6.57 4.73 0.23
N LYS A 20 6.76 3.48 -0.16
CA LYS A 20 6.95 2.39 0.78
C LYS A 20 8.14 2.64 1.69
N ASP A 21 9.30 2.97 1.09
CA ASP A 21 10.51 3.21 1.86
C ASP A 21 10.35 4.38 2.83
N THR A 22 9.67 5.43 2.38
CA THR A 22 9.44 6.62 3.19
C THR A 22 8.57 6.30 4.41
N LEU A 23 7.49 5.54 4.20
CA LEU A 23 6.53 5.28 5.25
C LEU A 23 6.96 4.16 6.20
N GLU A 24 7.70 3.16 5.70
CA GLU A 24 8.13 2.05 6.55
C GLU A 24 9.00 2.49 7.71
N GLY A 25 9.72 3.57 7.54
CA GLY A 25 10.53 4.12 8.63
C GLY A 25 9.73 4.79 9.72
N GLN A 26 8.41 4.91 9.56
CA GLN A 26 7.54 5.65 10.48
C GLN A 26 6.50 4.78 11.17
N ASN A 27 6.85 3.53 11.42
CA ASN A 27 5.99 2.60 12.15
C ASN A 27 4.79 2.10 11.33
N PHE A 28 4.94 2.02 10.01
CA PHE A 28 3.95 1.45 9.11
C PHE A 28 4.44 0.15 8.52
N ILE A 29 3.52 -0.76 8.27
CA ILE A 29 3.77 -1.95 7.44
C ILE A 29 3.09 -1.68 6.11
N ILE A 30 3.87 -1.61 5.02
CA ILE A 30 3.37 -1.22 3.71
C ILE A 30 3.33 -2.43 2.79
N HIS A 31 2.15 -2.70 2.25
CA HIS A 31 1.95 -3.65 1.18
C HIS A 31 1.60 -2.88 -0.08
N THR A 32 2.04 -3.36 -1.24
CA THR A 32 1.77 -2.67 -2.50
C THR A 32 0.96 -3.56 -3.44
N ALA A 33 0.18 -2.92 -4.29
CA ALA A 33 -0.54 -3.58 -5.37
C ALA A 33 -0.37 -2.73 -6.63
N ALA A 34 -0.26 -3.39 -7.78
CA ALA A 34 0.03 -2.71 -9.03
C ALA A 34 -1.22 -2.16 -9.74
N ASP A 35 -2.37 -2.69 -9.42
CA ASP A 35 -3.63 -2.26 -10.02
C ASP A 35 -4.79 -2.50 -9.07
N GLY A 36 -5.99 -2.09 -9.51
CA GLY A 36 -7.18 -2.19 -8.68
C GLY A 36 -7.60 -3.62 -8.37
N GLU A 37 -7.39 -4.54 -9.32
CA GLU A 37 -7.75 -5.94 -9.12
C GLU A 37 -6.87 -6.59 -8.06
N GLU A 38 -5.56 -6.40 -8.17
CA GLU A 38 -4.64 -6.89 -7.17
C GLU A 38 -4.88 -6.21 -5.81
N GLY A 39 -5.17 -4.91 -5.85
CA GLY A 39 -5.47 -4.16 -4.65
C GLY A 39 -6.69 -4.68 -3.91
N LEU A 40 -7.74 -4.99 -4.66
CA LEU A 40 -8.96 -5.51 -4.07
C LEU A 40 -8.72 -6.88 -3.40
N ARG A 41 -7.98 -7.75 -4.08
CA ARG A 41 -7.65 -9.07 -3.54
C ARG A 41 -6.82 -8.95 -2.26
N LYS A 42 -5.81 -8.10 -2.29
CA LYS A 42 -4.96 -7.88 -1.12
C LYS A 42 -5.72 -7.21 0.02
N PHE A 43 -6.64 -6.33 -0.30
CA PHE A 43 -7.48 -5.69 0.71
C PHE A 43 -8.23 -6.72 1.54
N PHE A 44 -8.86 -7.69 0.88
CA PHE A 44 -9.60 -8.72 1.59
C PHE A 44 -8.69 -9.69 2.35
N ASP A 45 -7.51 -9.98 1.80
CA ASP A 45 -6.57 -10.89 2.45
C ASP A 45 -5.87 -10.26 3.66
N LEU A 46 -5.46 -9.01 3.52
CA LEU A 46 -4.64 -8.34 4.53
C LEU A 46 -5.45 -7.54 5.53
N ARG A 47 -6.62 -7.09 5.14
CA ARG A 47 -7.47 -6.21 5.95
C ARG A 47 -6.67 -5.04 6.51
N PRO A 48 -6.10 -4.19 5.65
CA PRO A 48 -5.24 -3.11 6.10
C PRO A 48 -6.03 -2.06 6.88
N ASP A 49 -5.32 -1.32 7.72
CA ASP A 49 -5.93 -0.21 8.46
C ASP A 49 -6.18 0.98 7.55
N VAL A 50 -5.32 1.17 6.55
CA VAL A 50 -5.40 2.30 5.63
C VAL A 50 -5.22 1.81 4.20
N LEU A 51 -6.04 2.33 3.30
CA LEU A 51 -5.92 2.09 1.86
C LEU A 51 -5.56 3.40 1.17
N VAL A 52 -4.45 3.38 0.43
CA VAL A 52 -4.01 4.52 -0.38
C VAL A 52 -4.05 4.09 -1.84
N ALA A 53 -4.88 4.74 -2.64
CA ALA A 53 -5.02 4.41 -4.05
C ALA A 53 -4.83 5.66 -4.89
N ASP A 54 -4.06 5.52 -5.99
CA ASP A 54 -3.88 6.59 -6.95
C ASP A 54 -5.07 6.62 -7.88
N VAL A 55 -5.81 7.74 -7.87
CA VAL A 55 -7.00 7.89 -8.70
C VAL A 55 -6.69 8.14 -10.17
N MET A 56 -5.41 8.34 -10.48
CA MET A 56 -4.96 8.55 -11.86
C MET A 56 -4.69 7.26 -12.63
N MET A 57 -4.86 6.13 -11.98
CA MET A 57 -4.68 4.84 -12.65
C MET A 57 -5.79 4.55 -13.65
#